data_af87ade3da43638cda631622eee92cf9
#
_entry.id   af87ade3da43638cda631622eee92cf9
#
_cell.length_a   1.000
_cell.length_b   1.000
_cell.length_c   1.000
_cell.angle_alpha   90.00
_cell.angle_beta   90.00
_cell.angle_gamma   90.00
#
_symmetry.space_group_name_H-M   'P 1'
#
loop_
_entity.id
_entity.type
_entity.pdbx_description
1 polymer ?
#
loop_
_entity_poly.entity_id
_entity_poly.type
_entity_poly.pdbx_seq_one_letter_code
_entity_poly.pdbx_strand_id
1 'polypeptide(L)'
;MYSSGNITKLGRVDHRDSFLDTFSLERDRGITIFSKQAVMKYNNTEFTLLDTPGHVDFSAEAERTLQVLDYAILVISGTDGVQSHTCTLWKLLKKYGVPCFIFVNKMDLDGADKLSVMAQLRTGLDENCVDFTYPNSDGFRESVAVCDEKILEKYYEADAVEKSDIIGAIKERKIFPCMFGSALKLDGVKAFLNLLDEYTVMPSYG
;
A
#
# COMPACT_ATOMS: atom_id res chain seq x y z
N MET A 1 10.84 0.96 8.37
CA MET A 1 11.73 1.46 9.46
C MET A 1 12.96 0.56 9.66
N TYR A 2 12.84 -0.75 9.86
CA TYR A 2 13.99 -1.64 9.95
C TYR A 2 14.80 -1.67 8.64
N SER A 3 14.14 -1.88 7.52
CA SER A 3 14.78 -1.92 6.19
C SER A 3 15.37 -0.59 5.72
N SER A 4 14.99 0.54 6.32
CA SER A 4 15.57 1.87 6.10
C SER A 4 16.69 2.22 7.10
N GLY A 5 17.00 1.33 8.04
CA GLY A 5 18.03 1.56 9.07
C GLY A 5 17.61 2.47 10.24
N ASN A 6 16.36 2.92 10.27
CA ASN A 6 15.88 3.81 11.34
C ASN A 6 15.70 3.11 12.68
N ILE A 7 15.56 1.78 12.68
CA ILE A 7 15.56 0.96 13.91
C ILE A 7 16.49 -0.23 13.74
N THR A 8 17.13 -0.66 14.81
CA THR A 8 18.14 -1.72 14.81
C THR A 8 17.57 -3.11 15.08
N LYS A 9 16.33 -3.20 15.59
CA LYS A 9 15.67 -4.47 15.91
C LYS A 9 14.32 -4.54 15.19
N LEU A 10 14.05 -5.68 14.55
CA LEU A 10 12.74 -5.99 13.97
C LEU A 10 11.79 -6.36 15.11
N GLY A 11 10.81 -5.47 15.40
CA GLY A 11 9.75 -5.75 16.36
C GLY A 11 8.68 -6.67 15.75
N ARG A 12 8.01 -7.47 16.59
CA ARG A 12 6.94 -8.39 16.20
C ARG A 12 5.72 -8.15 17.06
N VAL A 13 4.54 -8.08 16.44
CA VAL A 13 3.26 -7.97 17.18
C VAL A 13 3.06 -9.20 18.08
N ASP A 14 3.38 -10.40 17.59
CA ASP A 14 3.26 -11.66 18.36
C ASP A 14 4.14 -11.68 19.61
N HIS A 15 5.25 -10.95 19.62
CA HIS A 15 6.16 -10.84 20.76
C HIS A 15 5.92 -9.58 21.61
N ARG A 16 4.87 -8.78 21.28
CA ARG A 16 4.50 -7.54 21.99
C ARG A 16 5.64 -6.49 22.04
N ASP A 17 6.55 -6.54 21.08
CA ASP A 17 7.69 -5.62 20.94
C ASP A 17 7.64 -4.77 19.66
N SER A 18 6.46 -4.54 19.11
CA SER A 18 6.22 -3.62 17.98
C SER A 18 6.67 -2.21 18.35
N PHE A 19 7.46 -1.58 17.48
CA PHE A 19 8.08 -0.28 17.73
C PHE A 19 7.06 0.85 17.97
N LEU A 20 5.94 0.81 17.26
CA LEU A 20 4.91 1.84 17.37
C LEU A 20 3.88 1.54 18.47
N ASP A 21 3.66 0.29 18.88
CA ASP A 21 2.68 -0.07 19.91
C ASP A 21 3.21 0.22 21.32
N THR A 22 3.02 1.44 21.79
CA THR A 22 3.56 1.91 23.07
C THR A 22 2.62 1.72 24.25
N PHE A 23 1.29 1.65 24.01
CA PHE A 23 0.30 1.47 25.05
C PHE A 23 0.13 0.00 25.46
N SER A 24 -0.02 -0.28 26.75
CA SER A 24 -0.19 -1.64 27.27
C SER A 24 -1.40 -2.36 26.68
N LEU A 25 -2.52 -1.65 26.51
CA LEU A 25 -3.75 -2.20 25.91
C LEU A 25 -3.56 -2.64 24.45
N GLU A 26 -2.76 -1.91 23.68
CA GLU A 26 -2.46 -2.26 22.27
C GLU A 26 -1.58 -3.51 22.23
N ARG A 27 -0.54 -3.56 23.09
CA ARG A 27 0.34 -4.73 23.20
C ARG A 27 -0.39 -5.99 23.67
N ASP A 28 -1.30 -5.83 24.63
CA ASP A 28 -2.09 -6.97 25.18
C ASP A 28 -3.08 -7.53 24.18
N ARG A 29 -3.68 -6.67 23.36
CA ARG A 29 -4.66 -7.05 22.33
C ARG A 29 -4.04 -7.34 20.96
N GLY A 30 -2.79 -6.90 20.72
CA GLY A 30 -2.11 -7.01 19.43
C GLY A 30 -2.78 -6.19 18.31
N ILE A 31 -3.41 -5.06 18.66
CA ILE A 31 -4.11 -4.15 17.73
C ILE A 31 -3.71 -2.70 18.01
N THR A 32 -3.62 -1.88 16.98
CA THR A 32 -3.44 -0.44 17.08
C THR A 32 -4.77 0.23 17.45
N ILE A 33 -4.78 1.08 18.47
CA ILE A 33 -5.97 1.80 18.94
C ILE A 33 -5.88 3.27 18.53
N PHE A 34 -4.71 3.89 18.66
CA PHE A 34 -4.46 5.29 18.34
C PHE A 34 -3.50 5.43 17.18
N SER A 35 -3.76 6.41 16.31
CA SER A 35 -2.84 6.74 15.22
C SER A 35 -1.50 7.24 15.77
N LYS A 36 -0.42 6.73 15.22
CA LYS A 36 0.95 7.04 15.64
C LYS A 36 1.78 7.50 14.47
N GLN A 37 2.70 8.42 14.76
CA GLN A 37 3.55 9.00 13.74
C GLN A 37 4.99 8.50 13.88
N ALA A 38 5.61 8.20 12.75
CA ALA A 38 7.05 7.94 12.68
C ALA A 38 7.63 8.53 11.39
N VAL A 39 8.80 9.14 11.50
CA VAL A 39 9.54 9.66 10.34
C VAL A 39 10.56 8.63 9.90
N MET A 40 10.64 8.39 8.60
CA MET A 40 11.57 7.45 7.98
C MET A 40 12.20 8.10 6.75
N LYS A 41 13.54 8.04 6.67
CA LYS A 41 14.27 8.41 5.45
C LYS A 41 14.59 7.18 4.63
N TYR A 42 14.31 7.24 3.34
CA TYR A 42 14.66 6.21 2.39
C TYR A 42 15.14 6.86 1.09
N ASN A 43 16.36 6.52 0.65
CA ASN A 43 17.06 7.24 -0.40
C ASN A 43 17.08 8.76 -0.14
N ASN A 44 16.51 9.55 -1.04
CA ASN A 44 16.41 11.01 -0.90
C ASN A 44 15.03 11.49 -0.43
N THR A 45 14.12 10.54 -0.12
CA THR A 45 12.75 10.86 0.29
C THR A 45 12.58 10.68 1.80
N GLU A 46 11.90 11.64 2.42
CA GLU A 46 11.48 11.55 3.81
C GLU A 46 9.99 11.22 3.86
N PHE A 47 9.67 10.09 4.48
CA PHE A 47 8.29 9.62 4.68
C PHE A 47 7.87 9.85 6.13
N THR A 48 6.74 10.52 6.31
CA THR A 48 6.04 10.54 7.59
C THR A 48 4.98 9.45 7.58
N LEU A 49 5.22 8.38 8.32
CA LEU A 49 4.29 7.26 8.43
C LEU A 49 3.29 7.53 9.54
N LEU A 50 2.01 7.43 9.21
CA LEU A 50 0.91 7.44 10.18
C LEU A 50 0.36 6.02 10.28
N ASP A 51 0.67 5.33 11.38
CA ASP A 51 0.11 4.00 11.67
C ASP A 51 -1.33 4.17 12.17
N THR A 52 -2.27 3.61 11.44
CA THR A 52 -3.71 3.81 11.68
C THR A 52 -4.35 2.54 12.20
N PRO A 53 -5.32 2.65 13.14
CA PRO A 53 -6.09 1.50 13.59
C PRO A 53 -6.79 0.80 12.42
N GLY A 54 -6.56 -0.51 12.30
CA GLY A 54 -7.19 -1.36 11.29
C GLY A 54 -8.51 -1.99 11.75
N HIS A 55 -8.90 -1.87 13.01
CA HIS A 55 -10.08 -2.52 13.55
C HIS A 55 -11.35 -1.66 13.39
N VAL A 56 -12.49 -2.32 13.10
CA VAL A 56 -13.78 -1.63 12.84
C VAL A 56 -14.23 -0.72 13.99
N ASP A 57 -13.90 -1.05 15.23
CA ASP A 57 -14.26 -0.28 16.42
C ASP A 57 -13.56 1.09 16.47
N PHE A 58 -12.48 1.27 15.69
CA PHE A 58 -11.68 2.50 15.66
C PHE A 58 -11.78 3.24 14.31
N SER A 59 -12.84 2.98 13.55
CA SER A 59 -13.04 3.58 12.23
C SER A 59 -13.08 5.12 12.23
N ALA A 60 -13.56 5.74 13.31
CA ALA A 60 -13.54 7.20 13.47
C ALA A 60 -12.11 7.77 13.57
N GLU A 61 -11.21 7.07 14.24
CA GLU A 61 -9.79 7.47 14.32
C GLU A 61 -9.10 7.27 12.97
N ALA A 62 -9.36 6.15 12.30
CA ALA A 62 -8.90 5.92 10.93
C ALA A 62 -9.39 7.02 9.99
N GLU A 63 -10.68 7.39 10.03
CA GLU A 63 -11.26 8.43 9.17
C GLU A 63 -10.61 9.80 9.39
N ARG A 64 -10.28 10.18 10.62
CA ARG A 64 -9.55 11.43 10.90
C ARG A 64 -8.15 11.42 10.29
N THR A 65 -7.45 10.30 10.40
CA THR A 65 -6.10 10.16 9.83
C THR A 65 -6.14 10.24 8.31
N LEU A 66 -7.13 9.64 7.64
CA LEU A 66 -7.25 9.66 6.18
C LEU A 66 -7.32 11.07 5.58
N GLN A 67 -7.83 12.05 6.34
CA GLN A 67 -7.97 13.44 5.86
C GLN A 67 -6.65 14.20 5.70
N VAL A 68 -5.57 13.69 6.28
CA VAL A 68 -4.24 14.32 6.25
C VAL A 68 -3.21 13.51 5.47
N LEU A 69 -3.61 12.39 4.86
CA LEU A 69 -2.72 11.54 4.08
C LEU A 69 -2.53 12.07 2.66
N ASP A 70 -1.28 12.11 2.21
CA ASP A 70 -0.95 12.31 0.80
C ASP A 70 -1.13 11.00 0.02
N TYR A 71 -0.79 9.88 0.64
CA TYR A 71 -0.91 8.52 0.10
C TYR A 71 -1.28 7.54 1.21
N ALA A 72 -1.97 6.48 0.86
CA ALA A 72 -2.25 5.37 1.76
C ALA A 72 -1.54 4.09 1.34
N ILE A 73 -1.15 3.29 2.32
CA ILE A 73 -0.71 1.91 2.11
C ILE A 73 -1.77 0.99 2.73
N LEU A 74 -2.49 0.27 1.88
CA LEU A 74 -3.48 -0.72 2.32
C LEU A 74 -2.79 -2.08 2.43
N VAL A 75 -2.67 -2.61 3.64
CA VAL A 75 -2.06 -3.91 3.89
C VAL A 75 -3.15 -4.99 3.98
N ILE A 76 -3.02 -6.02 3.15
CA ILE A 76 -3.98 -7.13 3.04
C ILE A 76 -3.25 -8.44 3.32
N SER A 77 -3.88 -9.38 4.03
CA SER A 77 -3.33 -10.72 4.23
C SER A 77 -3.51 -11.57 2.97
N GLY A 78 -2.43 -12.21 2.51
CA GLY A 78 -2.46 -13.11 1.34
C GLY A 78 -3.29 -14.38 1.56
N THR A 79 -3.48 -14.80 2.82
CA THR A 79 -4.31 -15.94 3.17
C THR A 79 -5.79 -15.59 3.32
N ASP A 80 -6.08 -14.38 3.84
CA ASP A 80 -7.46 -13.98 4.14
C ASP A 80 -8.11 -13.22 2.99
N GLY A 81 -7.29 -12.63 2.10
CA GLY A 81 -7.75 -11.85 0.96
C GLY A 81 -8.49 -10.56 1.34
N VAL A 82 -9.41 -10.14 0.48
CA VAL A 82 -10.21 -8.93 0.67
C VAL A 82 -11.35 -9.19 1.65
N GLN A 83 -11.26 -8.59 2.84
CA GLN A 83 -12.24 -8.71 3.92
C GLN A 83 -13.25 -7.56 3.88
N SER A 84 -14.41 -7.71 4.55
CA SER A 84 -15.44 -6.66 4.64
C SER A 84 -14.88 -5.34 5.17
N HIS A 85 -13.97 -5.41 6.14
CA HIS A 85 -13.31 -4.25 6.69
C HIS A 85 -12.40 -3.56 5.66
N THR A 86 -11.67 -4.32 4.85
CA THR A 86 -10.87 -3.81 3.73
C THR A 86 -11.74 -2.99 2.77
N CYS A 87 -12.93 -3.50 2.44
CA CYS A 87 -13.88 -2.77 1.59
C CYS A 87 -14.37 -1.46 2.24
N THR A 88 -14.52 -1.44 3.57
CA THR A 88 -14.92 -0.22 4.30
C THR A 88 -13.81 0.83 4.23
N LEU A 89 -12.56 0.46 4.50
CA LEU A 89 -11.40 1.36 4.37
C LEU A 89 -11.24 1.85 2.93
N TRP A 90 -11.44 0.97 1.94
CA TRP A 90 -11.38 1.33 0.53
C TRP A 90 -12.39 2.41 0.15
N LYS A 91 -13.64 2.28 0.64
CA LYS A 91 -14.68 3.30 0.43
C LYS A 91 -14.31 4.65 1.07
N LEU A 92 -13.70 4.63 2.25
CA LEU A 92 -13.21 5.85 2.90
C LEU A 92 -12.06 6.48 2.11
N LEU A 93 -11.08 5.70 1.66
CA LEU A 93 -9.99 6.18 0.80
C LEU A 93 -10.53 6.81 -0.50
N LYS A 94 -11.57 6.20 -1.10
CA LYS A 94 -12.26 6.74 -2.27
C LYS A 94 -13.00 8.06 -1.95
N LYS A 95 -13.70 8.11 -0.81
CA LYS A 95 -14.44 9.31 -0.34
C LYS A 95 -13.50 10.51 -0.17
N TYR A 96 -12.30 10.30 0.37
CA TYR A 96 -11.32 11.36 0.61
C TYR A 96 -10.34 11.57 -0.54
N GLY A 97 -10.46 10.83 -1.63
CA GLY A 97 -9.60 10.97 -2.81
C GLY A 97 -8.13 10.58 -2.57
N VAL A 98 -7.83 9.79 -1.52
CA VAL A 98 -6.47 9.44 -1.14
C VAL A 98 -5.90 8.38 -2.11
N PRO A 99 -4.81 8.65 -2.83
CA PRO A 99 -4.11 7.65 -3.65
C PRO A 99 -3.65 6.47 -2.80
N CYS A 100 -3.71 5.26 -3.33
CA CYS A 100 -3.49 4.06 -2.52
C CYS A 100 -2.55 3.07 -3.20
N PHE A 101 -1.55 2.63 -2.46
CA PHE A 101 -0.71 1.46 -2.76
C PHE A 101 -1.20 0.27 -1.95
N ILE A 102 -1.14 -0.92 -2.51
CA ILE A 102 -1.60 -2.16 -1.85
C ILE A 102 -0.39 -3.07 -1.61
N PHE A 103 -0.19 -3.50 -0.37
CA PHE A 103 0.79 -4.50 -0.02
C PHE A 103 0.10 -5.77 0.48
N VAL A 104 0.19 -6.85 -0.30
CA VAL A 104 -0.33 -8.16 0.09
C VAL A 104 0.75 -8.87 0.89
N ASN A 105 0.53 -8.93 2.20
CA ASN A 105 1.44 -9.49 3.20
C ASN A 105 1.17 -10.97 3.47
N LYS A 106 2.09 -11.64 4.13
CA LYS A 106 1.98 -13.05 4.54
C LYS A 106 1.93 -14.02 3.34
N MET A 107 2.56 -13.67 2.22
CA MET A 107 2.64 -14.55 1.04
C MET A 107 3.51 -15.79 1.26
N ASP A 108 4.19 -15.88 2.40
CA ASP A 108 5.00 -17.01 2.83
C ASP A 108 4.21 -18.10 3.59
N LEU A 109 2.93 -17.85 3.85
CA LEU A 109 2.07 -18.81 4.55
C LEU A 109 1.37 -19.74 3.56
N ASP A 110 1.12 -20.98 4.02
CA ASP A 110 0.34 -21.97 3.26
C ASP A 110 -1.07 -21.44 2.99
N GLY A 111 -1.53 -21.60 1.74
CA GLY A 111 -2.83 -21.11 1.29
C GLY A 111 -2.82 -19.69 0.71
N ALA A 112 -1.71 -18.96 0.79
CA ALA A 112 -1.56 -17.70 0.07
C ALA A 112 -1.36 -17.95 -1.43
N ASP A 113 -2.28 -17.45 -2.25
CA ASP A 113 -2.21 -17.56 -3.72
C ASP A 113 -2.32 -16.19 -4.38
N LYS A 114 -1.24 -15.79 -5.06
CA LYS A 114 -1.13 -14.48 -5.71
C LYS A 114 -2.24 -14.23 -6.74
N LEU A 115 -2.55 -15.22 -7.58
CA LEU A 115 -3.55 -15.06 -8.64
C LEU A 115 -4.94 -14.91 -8.04
N SER A 116 -5.28 -15.71 -7.04
CA SER A 116 -6.55 -15.62 -6.32
C SER A 116 -6.72 -14.27 -5.63
N VAL A 117 -5.69 -13.80 -4.91
CA VAL A 117 -5.75 -12.50 -4.22
C VAL A 117 -5.85 -11.36 -5.23
N MET A 118 -5.10 -11.42 -6.34
CA MET A 118 -5.17 -10.41 -7.40
C MET A 118 -6.58 -10.32 -8.01
N ALA A 119 -7.24 -11.46 -8.24
CA ALA A 119 -8.63 -11.49 -8.69
C ALA A 119 -9.59 -10.86 -7.67
N GLN A 120 -9.40 -11.15 -6.37
CA GLN A 120 -10.20 -10.54 -5.30
C GLN A 120 -9.98 -9.02 -5.19
N LEU A 121 -8.74 -8.52 -5.37
CA LEU A 121 -8.45 -7.09 -5.39
C LEU A 121 -9.20 -6.39 -6.52
N ARG A 122 -9.16 -6.96 -7.72
CA ARG A 122 -9.85 -6.41 -8.90
C ARG A 122 -11.36 -6.42 -8.76
N THR A 123 -11.94 -7.48 -8.23
CA THR A 123 -13.40 -7.59 -8.10
C THR A 123 -13.95 -6.89 -6.85
N GLY A 124 -13.19 -6.91 -5.75
CA GLY A 124 -13.65 -6.40 -4.46
C GLY A 124 -13.29 -4.94 -4.18
N LEU A 125 -12.24 -4.41 -4.80
CA LEU A 125 -11.80 -3.04 -4.60
C LEU A 125 -11.91 -2.21 -5.89
N ASP A 126 -11.09 -2.52 -6.91
CA ASP A 126 -11.09 -1.79 -8.18
C ASP A 126 -10.43 -2.63 -9.28
N GLU A 127 -11.02 -2.65 -10.48
CA GLU A 127 -10.48 -3.37 -11.64
C GLU A 127 -9.07 -2.91 -12.04
N ASN A 128 -8.72 -1.67 -11.73
CA ASN A 128 -7.43 -1.04 -11.99
C ASN A 128 -6.36 -1.36 -10.92
N CYS A 129 -6.55 -2.40 -10.13
CA CYS A 129 -5.47 -3.00 -9.34
C CYS A 129 -4.46 -3.68 -10.27
N VAL A 130 -3.20 -3.19 -10.27
CA VAL A 130 -2.13 -3.66 -11.16
C VAL A 130 -0.97 -4.24 -10.33
N ASP A 131 -0.47 -5.40 -10.76
CA ASP A 131 0.69 -6.04 -10.13
C ASP A 131 2.00 -5.34 -10.53
N PHE A 132 2.67 -4.71 -9.59
CA PHE A 132 3.94 -4.00 -9.78
C PHE A 132 5.17 -4.84 -9.41
N THR A 133 5.03 -6.16 -9.25
CA THR A 133 6.18 -7.03 -8.92
C THR A 133 7.24 -7.00 -10.03
N TYR A 134 6.83 -6.89 -11.29
CA TYR A 134 7.72 -6.89 -12.46
C TYR A 134 7.37 -5.75 -13.43
N PRO A 135 7.72 -4.48 -13.09
CA PRO A 135 7.28 -3.29 -13.84
C PRO A 135 7.90 -3.14 -15.23
N ASN A 136 8.86 -4.00 -15.59
CA ASN A 136 9.52 -3.97 -16.91
C ASN A 136 9.01 -5.06 -17.87
N SER A 137 7.99 -5.84 -17.48
CA SER A 137 7.42 -6.88 -18.36
C SER A 137 6.43 -6.27 -19.35
N ASP A 138 6.32 -6.90 -20.54
CA ASP A 138 5.34 -6.45 -21.55
C ASP A 138 3.91 -6.50 -21.03
N GLY A 139 3.54 -7.55 -20.29
CA GLY A 139 2.23 -7.67 -19.65
C GLY A 139 1.94 -6.60 -18.59
N PHE A 140 2.98 -6.04 -17.96
CA PHE A 140 2.81 -4.90 -17.05
C PHE A 140 2.42 -3.64 -17.82
N ARG A 141 3.11 -3.31 -18.92
CA ARG A 141 2.80 -2.13 -19.75
C ARG A 141 1.37 -2.16 -20.25
N GLU A 142 0.92 -3.30 -20.75
CA GLU A 142 -0.47 -3.51 -21.18
C GLU A 142 -1.45 -3.34 -20.02
N SER A 143 -1.17 -3.93 -18.85
CA SER A 143 -2.01 -3.81 -17.65
C SER A 143 -2.16 -2.38 -17.14
N VAL A 144 -1.12 -1.56 -17.29
CA VAL A 144 -1.14 -0.13 -16.95
C VAL A 144 -1.92 0.66 -18.01
N ALA A 145 -1.67 0.38 -19.29
CA ALA A 145 -2.27 1.12 -20.40
C ALA A 145 -3.80 1.05 -20.37
N VAL A 146 -4.38 -0.11 -20.08
CA VAL A 146 -5.84 -0.29 -20.03
C VAL A 146 -6.54 0.46 -18.89
N CYS A 147 -5.78 0.96 -17.90
CA CYS A 147 -6.34 1.68 -16.74
C CYS A 147 -6.68 3.16 -17.03
N ASP A 148 -6.10 3.75 -18.08
CA ASP A 148 -6.31 5.16 -18.42
C ASP A 148 -6.29 5.37 -19.93
N GLU A 149 -7.30 6.05 -20.48
CA GLU A 149 -7.43 6.28 -21.92
C GLU A 149 -6.23 6.98 -22.55
N LYS A 150 -5.63 7.97 -21.84
CA LYS A 150 -4.47 8.71 -22.36
C LYS A 150 -3.21 7.84 -22.42
N ILE A 151 -3.04 6.95 -21.41
CA ILE A 151 -1.93 6.00 -21.40
C ILE A 151 -2.14 4.97 -22.50
N LEU A 152 -3.38 4.51 -22.71
CA LEU A 152 -3.73 3.55 -23.75
C LEU A 152 -3.47 4.10 -25.16
N GLU A 153 -3.84 5.35 -25.42
CA GLU A 153 -3.54 6.02 -26.69
C GLU A 153 -2.02 6.07 -26.97
N LYS A 154 -1.22 6.53 -25.99
CA LYS A 154 0.24 6.56 -26.11
C LYS A 154 0.84 5.17 -26.32
N TYR A 155 0.32 4.16 -25.62
CA TYR A 155 0.78 2.79 -25.76
C TYR A 155 0.55 2.25 -27.17
N TYR A 156 -0.61 2.54 -27.80
CA TYR A 156 -0.89 2.14 -29.17
C TYR A 156 -0.07 2.91 -30.22
N GLU A 157 0.21 4.20 -29.97
CA GLU A 157 0.96 5.03 -30.91
C GLU A 157 2.48 4.80 -30.89
N ALA A 158 3.05 4.58 -29.70
CA ALA A 158 4.50 4.57 -29.50
C ALA A 158 5.05 3.30 -28.81
N ASP A 159 4.19 2.32 -28.47
CA ASP A 159 4.55 1.15 -27.63
C ASP A 159 5.25 1.57 -26.32
N ALA A 160 4.88 2.74 -25.78
CA ALA A 160 5.51 3.34 -24.63
C ALA A 160 4.51 3.68 -23.54
N VAL A 161 4.91 3.41 -22.29
CA VAL A 161 4.23 3.86 -21.07
C VAL A 161 5.25 4.64 -20.26
N GLU A 162 5.04 5.95 -20.14
CA GLU A 162 5.96 6.80 -19.40
C GLU A 162 5.69 6.71 -17.88
N LYS A 163 6.77 6.76 -17.10
CA LYS A 163 6.68 6.76 -15.63
C LYS A 163 5.86 7.93 -15.09
N SER A 164 5.98 9.09 -15.70
CA SER A 164 5.20 10.30 -15.39
C SER A 164 3.69 10.09 -15.52
N ASP A 165 3.26 9.35 -16.55
CA ASP A 165 1.86 9.04 -16.77
C ASP A 165 1.34 8.10 -15.68
N ILE A 166 2.13 7.08 -15.31
CA ILE A 166 1.78 6.16 -14.22
C ILE A 166 1.64 6.92 -12.89
N ILE A 167 2.59 7.81 -12.57
CA ILE A 167 2.55 8.64 -11.36
C ILE A 167 1.27 9.49 -11.34
N GLY A 168 0.95 10.13 -12.46
CA GLY A 168 -0.29 10.91 -12.61
C GLY A 168 -1.54 10.06 -12.39
N ALA A 169 -1.61 8.88 -13.00
CA ALA A 169 -2.73 7.97 -12.88
C ALA A 169 -2.89 7.40 -11.46
N ILE A 170 -1.78 7.14 -10.74
CA ILE A 170 -1.82 6.76 -9.32
C ILE A 170 -2.39 7.91 -8.48
N LYS A 171 -1.91 9.14 -8.71
CA LYS A 171 -2.38 10.35 -8.00
C LYS A 171 -3.86 10.61 -8.24
N GLU A 172 -4.34 10.38 -9.45
CA GLU A 172 -5.75 10.52 -9.84
C GLU A 172 -6.61 9.31 -9.44
N ARG A 173 -6.04 8.31 -8.76
CA ARG A 173 -6.72 7.06 -8.36
C ARG A 173 -7.28 6.26 -9.54
N LYS A 174 -6.57 6.28 -10.66
CA LYS A 174 -6.87 5.46 -11.84
C LYS A 174 -6.05 4.17 -11.89
N ILE A 175 -4.94 4.11 -11.14
CA ILE A 175 -4.11 2.92 -10.99
C ILE A 175 -3.84 2.70 -9.50
N PHE A 176 -3.92 1.45 -9.07
CA PHE A 176 -3.64 1.02 -7.71
C PHE A 176 -2.53 -0.02 -7.72
N PRO A 177 -1.27 0.41 -7.44
CA PRO A 177 -0.13 -0.49 -7.43
C PRO A 177 -0.26 -1.56 -6.35
N CYS A 178 -0.12 -2.83 -6.74
CA CYS A 178 -0.16 -3.99 -5.85
C CYS A 178 1.21 -4.65 -5.81
N MET A 179 1.71 -4.92 -4.60
CA MET A 179 2.92 -5.68 -4.36
C MET A 179 2.65 -6.83 -3.40
N PHE A 180 3.44 -7.89 -3.52
CA PHE A 180 3.27 -9.13 -2.77
C PHE A 180 4.55 -9.43 -1.99
N GLY A 181 4.40 -9.94 -0.75
CA GLY A 181 5.57 -10.26 0.05
C GLY A 181 5.24 -10.78 1.44
N SER A 182 6.29 -10.85 2.26
CA SER A 182 6.21 -11.22 3.68
C SER A 182 7.00 -10.20 4.50
N ALA A 183 6.29 -9.36 5.24
CA ALA A 183 6.92 -8.38 6.11
C ALA A 183 7.77 -9.06 7.20
N LEU A 184 7.35 -10.23 7.68
CA LEU A 184 8.10 -11.01 8.67
C LEU A 184 9.44 -11.51 8.13
N LYS A 185 9.48 -11.95 6.87
CA LYS A 185 10.71 -12.42 6.20
C LYS A 185 11.43 -11.28 5.46
N LEU A 186 10.92 -10.06 5.50
CA LEU A 186 11.40 -8.89 4.74
C LEU A 186 11.35 -9.10 3.22
N ASP A 187 10.64 -10.13 2.75
CA ASP A 187 10.46 -10.40 1.33
C ASP A 187 9.49 -9.37 0.71
N GLY A 188 9.87 -8.80 -0.45
CA GLY A 188 9.10 -7.77 -1.13
C GLY A 188 9.12 -6.38 -0.47
N VAL A 189 9.53 -6.25 0.81
CA VAL A 189 9.47 -4.98 1.57
C VAL A 189 10.38 -3.91 0.96
N LYS A 190 11.62 -4.28 0.58
CA LYS A 190 12.55 -3.34 -0.04
C LYS A 190 12.07 -2.91 -1.43
N ALA A 191 11.53 -3.85 -2.21
CA ALA A 191 10.96 -3.55 -3.52
C ALA A 191 9.74 -2.60 -3.39
N PHE A 192 8.92 -2.79 -2.36
CA PHE A 192 7.80 -1.90 -2.07
C PHE A 192 8.24 -0.49 -1.64
N LEU A 193 9.31 -0.36 -0.85
CA LEU A 193 9.88 0.94 -0.52
C LEU A 193 10.43 1.66 -1.76
N ASN A 194 11.09 0.93 -2.66
CA ASN A 194 11.52 1.48 -3.95
C ASN A 194 10.32 1.95 -4.78
N LEU A 195 9.24 1.17 -4.83
CA LEU A 195 8.00 1.54 -5.51
C LEU A 195 7.44 2.85 -4.96
N LEU A 196 7.36 3.01 -3.64
CA LEU A 196 6.91 4.25 -3.02
C LEU A 196 7.81 5.42 -3.38
N ASP A 197 9.14 5.27 -3.24
CA ASP A 197 10.12 6.32 -3.57
C ASP A 197 10.05 6.75 -5.04
N GLU A 198 9.77 5.80 -5.93
CA GLU A 198 9.72 6.03 -7.37
C GLU A 198 8.40 6.62 -7.89
N TYR A 199 7.27 6.26 -7.29
CA TYR A 199 5.94 6.56 -7.81
C TYR A 199 5.12 7.51 -6.93
N THR A 200 5.69 8.04 -5.84
CA THR A 200 5.08 9.13 -5.08
C THR A 200 5.70 10.48 -5.46
N VAL A 201 4.91 11.53 -5.37
CA VAL A 201 5.35 12.91 -5.59
C VAL A 201 5.16 13.68 -4.30
N MET A 202 6.14 14.51 -3.93
CA MET A 202 6.00 15.41 -2.80
C MET A 202 4.80 16.34 -3.02
N PRO A 203 3.87 16.44 -2.06
CA PRO A 203 2.77 17.37 -2.17
C PRO A 203 3.31 18.82 -2.14
N SER A 204 2.77 19.66 -3.01
CA SER A 204 2.98 21.09 -2.90
C SER A 204 1.90 21.66 -1.97
N TYR A 205 2.28 21.91 -0.73
CA TYR A 205 1.41 22.66 0.18
C TYR A 205 1.46 24.13 -0.24
N GLY A 206 0.35 24.63 -0.80
CA GLY A 206 0.18 26.04 -1.15
C GLY A 206 -0.04 26.90 0.09
#